data_bf770c34446bd8c02b3888e5f58533a7
#
_entry.id   bf770c34446bd8c02b3888e5f58533a7
#
_cell.length_a   1.000
_cell.length_b   1.000
_cell.length_c   1.000
_cell.angle_alpha   90.00
_cell.angle_beta   90.00
_cell.angle_gamma   90.00
#
_symmetry.space_group_name_H-M   'P 1'
#
loop_
_entity.id
_entity.type
_entity.pdbx_description
1 polymer ?
#
loop_
_entity_poly.entity_id
_entity_poly.type
_entity_poly.pdbx_seq_one_letter_code
_entity_poly.pdbx_strand_id
1 'polypeptide(L)'
;MRAALIVLAVVALVAVGTAEAWVSNDQLSQLPGRGRPALSGGGALLTIIGIALSAAVYAALGLFLGRTGASGNAALGIGMAVGAAAGLIGGTLRAYLVRDYLGEVLAGYGLAELLIVTLALFVALSVVVSGAAGASLTWLGFRSGRRPPTPPPPS
;
A
#
# COMPACT_ATOMS: atom_id res chain seq x y z
N MET A 1 -5.07 -22.16 -7.36
CA MET A 1 -5.89 -21.28 -6.50
C MET A 1 -5.05 -20.26 -5.68
N ARG A 2 -3.97 -20.64 -4.97
CA ARG A 2 -3.19 -19.68 -4.15
C ARG A 2 -2.57 -18.55 -4.98
N ALA A 3 -1.96 -18.86 -6.14
CA ALA A 3 -1.36 -17.84 -7.00
C ALA A 3 -2.38 -16.82 -7.53
N ALA A 4 -3.57 -17.27 -7.93
CA ALA A 4 -4.64 -16.38 -8.41
C ALA A 4 -5.10 -15.40 -7.32
N LEU A 5 -5.21 -15.82 -6.06
CA LEU A 5 -5.56 -14.94 -4.94
C LEU A 5 -4.47 -13.91 -4.65
N ILE A 6 -3.19 -14.29 -4.75
CA ILE A 6 -2.07 -13.36 -4.58
C ILE A 6 -2.12 -12.30 -5.69
N VAL A 7 -2.29 -12.71 -6.94
CA VAL A 7 -2.40 -11.78 -8.08
C VAL A 7 -3.61 -10.85 -7.90
N LEU A 8 -4.77 -11.40 -7.50
CA LEU A 8 -5.96 -10.60 -7.24
C LEU A 8 -5.74 -9.57 -6.12
N ALA A 9 -5.04 -9.95 -5.04
CA ALA A 9 -4.71 -9.05 -3.95
C ALA A 9 -3.79 -7.90 -4.43
N VAL A 10 -2.76 -8.21 -5.23
CA VAL A 10 -1.87 -7.19 -5.81
C VAL A 10 -2.67 -6.24 -6.71
N VAL A 11 -3.50 -6.77 -7.61
CA VAL A 11 -4.33 -5.95 -8.52
C VAL A 11 -5.29 -5.05 -7.73
N ALA A 12 -5.95 -5.57 -6.70
CA ALA A 12 -6.85 -4.79 -5.86
C ALA A 12 -6.10 -3.65 -5.14
N LEU A 13 -4.92 -3.94 -4.55
CA LEU A 13 -4.11 -2.93 -3.87
C LEU A 13 -3.58 -1.85 -4.82
N VAL A 14 -3.14 -2.25 -6.01
CA VAL A 14 -2.71 -1.31 -7.05
C VAL A 14 -3.88 -0.43 -7.51
N ALA A 15 -5.07 -1.01 -7.72
CA ALA A 15 -6.25 -0.26 -8.12
C ALA A 15 -6.66 0.78 -7.06
N VAL A 16 -6.68 0.40 -5.78
CA VAL A 16 -6.95 1.33 -4.66
C VAL A 16 -5.91 2.44 -4.62
N GLY A 17 -4.61 2.09 -4.65
CA GLY A 17 -3.53 3.08 -4.61
C GLY A 17 -3.50 4.01 -5.83
N THR A 18 -3.90 3.52 -7.01
CA THR A 18 -4.03 4.34 -8.23
C THR A 18 -5.18 5.33 -8.12
N ALA A 19 -6.34 4.89 -7.64
CA ALA A 19 -7.50 5.75 -7.45
C ALA A 19 -7.19 6.87 -6.44
N GLU A 20 -6.54 6.56 -5.32
CA GLU A 20 -6.08 7.55 -4.34
C GLU A 20 -5.09 8.55 -4.97
N ALA A 21 -4.12 8.06 -5.74
CA ALA A 21 -3.12 8.90 -6.37
C ALA A 21 -3.76 9.88 -7.37
N TRP A 22 -4.72 9.41 -8.15
CA TRP A 22 -5.40 10.24 -9.15
C TRP A 22 -6.24 11.34 -8.50
N VAL A 23 -7.02 11.01 -7.49
CA VAL A 23 -7.81 12.00 -6.73
C VAL A 23 -6.89 13.02 -6.03
N SER A 24 -5.78 12.57 -5.45
CA SER A 24 -4.82 13.47 -4.82
C SER A 24 -4.16 14.42 -5.84
N ASN A 25 -3.85 13.93 -7.05
CA ASN A 25 -3.27 14.75 -8.11
C ASN A 25 -4.26 15.78 -8.64
N ASP A 26 -5.55 15.41 -8.80
CA ASP A 26 -6.59 16.34 -9.21
C ASP A 26 -6.78 17.48 -8.20
N GLN A 27 -6.71 17.17 -6.91
CA GLN A 27 -6.74 18.18 -5.85
C GLN A 27 -5.52 19.11 -5.86
N LEU A 28 -4.33 18.58 -6.13
CA LEU A 28 -3.11 19.39 -6.25
C LEU A 28 -3.16 20.34 -7.45
N SER A 29 -3.75 19.92 -8.58
CA SER A 29 -3.89 20.73 -9.79
C SER A 29 -4.90 21.88 -9.65
N GLN A 30 -5.81 21.79 -8.69
CA GLN A 30 -6.85 22.79 -8.42
C GLN A 30 -6.42 23.87 -7.41
N LEU A 31 -5.20 23.79 -6.84
CA LEU A 31 -4.71 24.80 -5.92
C LEU A 31 -4.21 26.04 -6.67
N PRO A 32 -4.92 27.19 -6.62
CA PRO A 32 -4.40 28.44 -7.15
C PRO A 32 -3.26 28.93 -6.24
N GLY A 33 -2.12 29.13 -6.84
CA GLY A 33 -0.86 29.62 -6.34
C GLY A 33 -0.74 30.01 -4.87
N ARG A 34 0.18 29.36 -4.12
CA ARG A 34 0.72 29.75 -2.81
C ARG A 34 -0.19 29.69 -1.58
N GLY A 35 -1.35 29.09 -1.63
CA GLY A 35 -2.13 28.76 -0.42
C GLY A 35 -1.65 27.44 0.20
N ARG A 36 -1.57 27.38 1.55
CA ARG A 36 -1.42 26.09 2.26
C ARG A 36 -2.50 25.14 1.74
N PRO A 37 -2.18 23.88 1.40
CA PRO A 37 -3.20 22.91 1.04
C PRO A 37 -4.14 22.78 2.25
N ALA A 38 -5.30 23.42 2.18
CA ALA A 38 -6.37 23.05 3.05
C ALA A 38 -6.70 21.61 2.69
N LEU A 39 -6.39 20.66 3.59
CA LEU A 39 -6.87 19.30 3.47
C LEU A 39 -8.40 19.41 3.34
N SER A 40 -8.90 19.44 2.11
CA SER A 40 -10.33 19.40 1.90
C SER A 40 -10.80 18.10 2.56
N GLY A 41 -11.83 18.17 3.39
CA GLY A 41 -12.30 17.00 4.17
C GLY A 41 -12.55 15.75 3.30
N GLY A 42 -12.81 15.95 1.99
CA GLY A 42 -12.94 14.87 1.01
C GLY A 42 -11.65 14.09 0.73
N GLY A 43 -10.50 14.76 0.66
CA GLY A 43 -9.23 14.07 0.42
C GLY A 43 -8.79 13.19 1.60
N ALA A 44 -8.96 13.69 2.83
CA ALA A 44 -8.66 12.92 4.03
C ALA A 44 -9.56 11.68 4.15
N LEU A 45 -10.84 11.80 3.83
CA LEU A 45 -11.79 10.70 3.87
C LEU A 45 -11.42 9.60 2.85
N LEU A 46 -11.07 9.97 1.62
CA LEU A 46 -10.65 9.02 0.60
C LEU A 46 -9.36 8.28 0.99
N THR A 47 -8.40 8.97 1.59
CA THR A 47 -7.17 8.34 2.10
C THR A 47 -7.49 7.32 3.20
N ILE A 48 -8.38 7.65 4.15
CA ILE A 48 -8.79 6.73 5.20
C ILE A 48 -9.49 5.50 4.61
N ILE A 49 -10.39 5.70 3.64
CA ILE A 49 -11.07 4.59 2.95
C ILE A 49 -10.06 3.69 2.25
N GLY A 50 -9.09 4.25 1.53
CA GLY A 50 -8.07 3.48 0.84
C GLY A 50 -7.18 2.68 1.78
N ILE A 51 -6.77 3.27 2.91
CA ILE A 51 -6.03 2.55 3.96
C ILE A 51 -6.89 1.40 4.52
N ALA A 52 -8.17 1.64 4.82
CA ALA A 52 -9.06 0.61 5.34
C ALA A 52 -9.28 -0.54 4.34
N LEU A 53 -9.48 -0.23 3.06
CA LEU A 53 -9.61 -1.23 1.99
C LEU A 53 -8.33 -2.04 1.82
N SER A 54 -7.17 -1.39 1.82
CA SER A 54 -5.87 -2.07 1.74
C SER A 54 -5.65 -3.00 2.94
N ALA A 55 -5.98 -2.54 4.15
CA ALA A 55 -5.90 -3.35 5.35
C ALA A 55 -6.85 -4.57 5.28
N ALA A 56 -8.06 -4.39 4.76
CA ALA A 56 -9.02 -5.47 4.57
C ALA A 56 -8.51 -6.54 3.57
N VAL A 57 -7.88 -6.13 2.47
CA VAL A 57 -7.27 -7.06 1.49
C VAL A 57 -6.17 -7.89 2.14
N TYR A 58 -5.25 -7.27 2.89
CA TYR A 58 -4.19 -8.00 3.58
C TYR A 58 -4.73 -8.93 4.68
N ALA A 59 -5.72 -8.47 5.45
CA ALA A 59 -6.33 -9.29 6.48
C ALA A 59 -7.06 -10.50 5.87
N ALA A 60 -7.79 -10.32 4.78
CA ALA A 60 -8.46 -11.40 4.05
C ALA A 60 -7.45 -12.42 3.49
N LEU A 61 -6.33 -11.96 2.93
CA LEU A 61 -5.24 -12.82 2.47
C LEU A 61 -4.66 -13.62 3.64
N GLY A 62 -4.44 -12.99 4.78
CA GLY A 62 -3.95 -13.63 5.99
C GLY A 62 -4.93 -14.68 6.54
N LEU A 63 -6.22 -14.34 6.64
CA LEU A 63 -7.28 -15.27 7.03
C LEU A 63 -7.32 -16.51 6.14
N PHE A 64 -7.22 -16.32 4.84
CA PHE A 64 -7.19 -17.43 3.88
C PHE A 64 -5.96 -18.31 4.10
N LEU A 65 -4.78 -17.73 4.27
CA LEU A 65 -3.55 -18.49 4.54
C LEU A 65 -3.63 -19.26 5.87
N GLY A 66 -4.23 -18.67 6.91
CA GLY A 66 -4.45 -19.32 8.19
C GLY A 66 -5.38 -20.54 8.08
N ARG A 67 -6.46 -20.43 7.28
CA ARG A 67 -7.41 -21.53 7.04
C ARG A 67 -6.86 -22.65 6.16
N THR A 68 -5.90 -22.34 5.29
CA THR A 68 -5.29 -23.34 4.37
C THR A 68 -4.06 -24.03 4.95
N GLY A 69 -3.77 -23.84 6.25
CA GLY A 69 -2.66 -24.52 6.93
C GLY A 69 -1.26 -24.03 6.52
N ALA A 70 -1.15 -22.81 6.00
CA ALA A 70 0.15 -22.22 5.72
C ALA A 70 0.94 -22.02 7.02
N SER A 71 2.28 -21.94 6.94
CA SER A 71 3.11 -21.57 8.10
C SER A 71 3.06 -20.06 8.33
N GLY A 72 3.32 -19.62 9.59
CA GLY A 72 3.37 -18.19 9.92
C GLY A 72 4.44 -17.44 9.13
N ASN A 73 5.59 -18.06 8.90
CA ASN A 73 6.66 -17.46 8.09
C ASN A 73 6.26 -17.32 6.62
N ALA A 74 5.49 -18.28 6.07
CA ALA A 74 4.96 -18.18 4.72
C ALA A 74 3.93 -17.03 4.61
N ALA A 75 3.09 -16.84 5.63
CA ALA A 75 2.12 -15.74 5.66
C ALA A 75 2.82 -14.37 5.70
N LEU A 76 3.85 -14.22 6.54
CA LEU A 76 4.69 -13.02 6.59
C LEU A 76 5.39 -12.75 5.25
N GLY A 77 6.03 -13.77 4.67
CA GLY A 77 6.75 -13.63 3.40
C GLY A 77 5.83 -13.26 2.23
N ILE A 78 4.63 -13.88 2.16
CA ILE A 78 3.63 -13.58 1.13
C ILE A 78 3.09 -12.15 1.31
N GLY A 79 2.75 -11.77 2.55
CA GLY A 79 2.27 -10.41 2.85
C GLY A 79 3.30 -9.34 2.50
N MET A 80 4.58 -9.59 2.84
CA MET A 80 5.69 -8.71 2.48
C MET A 80 5.89 -8.60 0.97
N ALA A 81 5.87 -9.72 0.24
CA ALA A 81 6.04 -9.73 -1.21
C ALA A 81 4.89 -9.01 -1.93
N VAL A 82 3.65 -9.26 -1.52
CA VAL A 82 2.45 -8.58 -2.06
C VAL A 82 2.52 -7.08 -1.76
N GLY A 83 2.89 -6.70 -0.54
CA GLY A 83 3.03 -5.30 -0.14
C GLY A 83 4.16 -4.59 -0.91
N ALA A 84 5.32 -5.23 -1.04
CA ALA A 84 6.44 -4.68 -1.80
C ALA A 84 6.10 -4.49 -3.29
N ALA A 85 5.44 -5.48 -3.91
CA ALA A 85 4.98 -5.38 -5.30
C ALA A 85 3.96 -4.25 -5.49
N ALA A 86 2.96 -4.16 -4.61
CA ALA A 86 1.98 -3.08 -4.65
C ALA A 86 2.63 -1.70 -4.40
N GLY A 87 3.58 -1.62 -3.45
CA GLY A 87 4.35 -0.42 -3.15
C GLY A 87 5.25 0.02 -4.31
N LEU A 88 5.85 -0.93 -5.03
CA LEU A 88 6.68 -0.63 -6.21
C LEU A 88 5.81 -0.05 -7.33
N ILE A 89 4.72 -0.72 -7.69
CA ILE A 89 3.84 -0.28 -8.77
C ILE A 89 3.15 1.05 -8.40
N GLY A 90 2.53 1.11 -7.22
CA GLY A 90 1.83 2.31 -6.75
C GLY A 90 2.77 3.48 -6.48
N GLY A 91 3.96 3.21 -5.90
CA GLY A 91 5.00 4.21 -5.66
C GLY A 91 5.55 4.79 -6.96
N THR A 92 5.82 3.96 -7.98
CA THR A 92 6.27 4.42 -9.30
C THR A 92 5.21 5.28 -9.98
N LEU A 93 3.94 4.86 -9.93
CA LEU A 93 2.85 5.62 -10.53
C LEU A 93 2.69 6.98 -9.83
N ARG A 94 2.72 7.03 -8.50
CA ARG A 94 2.67 8.29 -7.74
C ARG A 94 3.88 9.18 -8.02
N ALA A 95 5.09 8.60 -8.10
CA ALA A 95 6.30 9.33 -8.45
C ALA A 95 6.17 9.98 -9.83
N TYR A 96 5.61 9.26 -10.81
CA TYR A 96 5.34 9.78 -12.14
C TYR A 96 4.35 10.95 -12.12
N LEU A 97 3.26 10.83 -11.37
CA LEU A 97 2.22 11.87 -11.26
C LEU A 97 2.72 13.15 -10.57
N VAL A 98 3.60 13.04 -9.58
CA VAL A 98 4.11 14.21 -8.84
C VAL A 98 5.43 14.77 -9.40
N ARG A 99 5.98 14.14 -10.43
CA ARG A 99 7.30 14.49 -10.99
C ARG A 99 7.42 15.95 -11.38
N ASP A 100 6.44 16.46 -12.11
CA ASP A 100 6.50 17.82 -12.65
C ASP A 100 6.37 18.85 -11.53
N TYR A 101 5.47 18.63 -10.57
CA TYR A 101 5.34 19.45 -9.36
C TYR A 101 6.63 19.47 -8.52
N LEU A 102 7.22 18.30 -8.26
CA LEU A 102 8.49 18.22 -7.53
C LEU A 102 9.63 18.87 -8.31
N GLY A 103 9.64 18.75 -9.63
CA GLY A 103 10.64 19.41 -10.48
C GLY A 103 10.59 20.93 -10.35
N GLU A 104 9.40 21.51 -10.39
CA GLU A 104 9.22 22.97 -10.20
C GLU A 104 9.63 23.43 -8.79
N VAL A 105 9.22 22.69 -7.77
CA VAL A 105 9.58 23.01 -6.38
C VAL A 105 11.11 22.95 -6.18
N LEU A 106 11.74 21.85 -6.61
CA LEU A 106 13.19 21.69 -6.48
C LEU A 106 13.97 22.72 -7.29
N ALA A 107 13.52 23.06 -8.50
CA ALA A 107 14.13 24.10 -9.31
C ALA A 107 14.06 25.46 -8.63
N GLY A 108 12.95 25.79 -7.97
CA GLY A 108 12.79 27.02 -7.19
C GLY A 108 13.79 27.16 -6.03
N TYR A 109 14.33 26.05 -5.52
CA TYR A 109 15.39 26.02 -4.50
C TYR A 109 16.80 25.78 -5.06
N GLY A 110 16.96 25.72 -6.39
CA GLY A 110 18.26 25.42 -7.03
C GLY A 110 18.69 23.95 -6.89
N LEU A 111 17.76 23.04 -6.59
CA LEU A 111 18.01 21.62 -6.32
C LEU A 111 17.44 20.69 -7.42
N ALA A 112 17.29 21.19 -8.65
CA ALA A 112 16.71 20.43 -9.76
C ALA A 112 17.41 19.07 -10.02
N GLU A 113 18.72 19.00 -9.79
CA GLU A 113 19.54 17.79 -9.97
C GLU A 113 19.11 16.64 -9.02
N LEU A 114 18.49 16.97 -7.88
CA LEU A 114 18.05 15.99 -6.89
C LEU A 114 16.70 15.34 -7.23
N LEU A 115 16.03 15.75 -8.31
CA LEU A 115 14.71 15.23 -8.68
C LEU A 115 14.70 13.69 -8.78
N ILE A 116 15.65 13.14 -9.53
CA ILE A 116 15.72 11.67 -9.76
C ILE A 116 15.96 10.94 -8.44
N VAL A 117 16.86 11.45 -7.62
CA VAL A 117 17.16 10.84 -6.31
C VAL A 117 15.95 10.91 -5.40
N THR A 118 15.24 12.03 -5.37
CA THR A 118 14.02 12.22 -4.57
C THR A 118 12.92 11.24 -5.00
N LEU A 119 12.70 11.10 -6.31
CA LEU A 119 11.71 10.14 -6.84
C LEU A 119 12.10 8.69 -6.53
N ALA A 120 13.37 8.33 -6.68
CA ALA A 120 13.86 7.00 -6.35
C ALA A 120 13.68 6.67 -4.86
N LEU A 121 14.02 7.61 -3.96
CA LEU A 121 13.80 7.47 -2.52
C LEU A 121 12.32 7.34 -2.18
N PHE A 122 11.45 8.11 -2.84
CA PHE A 122 10.00 8.01 -2.66
C PHE A 122 9.47 6.62 -3.03
N VAL A 123 9.91 6.05 -4.16
CA VAL A 123 9.53 4.70 -4.56
C VAL A 123 10.10 3.67 -3.58
N ALA A 124 11.37 3.77 -3.20
CA ALA A 124 11.99 2.85 -2.25
C ALA A 124 11.26 2.85 -0.90
N LEU A 125 10.93 4.04 -0.38
CA LEU A 125 10.17 4.17 0.87
C LEU A 125 8.77 3.55 0.73
N SER A 126 8.10 3.76 -0.40
CA SER A 126 6.79 3.14 -0.69
C SER A 126 6.85 1.61 -0.65
N VAL A 127 7.91 1.01 -1.21
CA VAL A 127 8.14 -0.44 -1.19
C VAL A 127 8.33 -0.95 0.24
N VAL A 128 9.19 -0.28 1.02
CA VAL A 128 9.50 -0.69 2.40
C VAL A 128 8.26 -0.58 3.29
N VAL A 129 7.58 0.55 3.26
CA VAL A 129 6.39 0.79 4.10
C VAL A 129 5.26 -0.16 3.72
N SER A 130 4.97 -0.32 2.42
CA SER A 130 3.92 -1.23 1.96
C SER A 130 4.27 -2.70 2.23
N GLY A 131 5.53 -3.08 2.11
CA GLY A 131 6.02 -4.42 2.45
C GLY A 131 5.85 -4.73 3.94
N ALA A 132 6.26 -3.82 4.81
CA ALA A 132 6.12 -3.96 6.26
C ALA A 132 4.65 -4.01 6.69
N ALA A 133 3.80 -3.12 6.16
CA ALA A 133 2.37 -3.11 6.41
C ALA A 133 1.71 -4.41 5.92
N GLY A 134 2.05 -4.85 4.71
CA GLY A 134 1.57 -6.10 4.13
C GLY A 134 1.92 -7.32 4.97
N ALA A 135 3.17 -7.42 5.44
CA ALA A 135 3.60 -8.49 6.34
C ALA A 135 2.80 -8.50 7.65
N SER A 136 2.71 -7.34 8.30
CA SER A 136 2.05 -7.19 9.61
C SER A 136 0.55 -7.50 9.54
N LEU A 137 -0.16 -6.91 8.59
CA LEU A 137 -1.61 -7.08 8.44
C LEU A 137 -1.98 -8.51 8.00
N THR A 138 -1.18 -9.09 7.08
CA THR A 138 -1.37 -10.49 6.67
C THR A 138 -1.11 -11.44 7.84
N TRP A 139 -0.11 -11.18 8.67
CA TRP A 139 0.16 -12.00 9.85
C TRP A 139 -0.95 -11.90 10.90
N LEU A 140 -1.50 -10.71 11.14
CA LEU A 140 -2.65 -10.52 12.03
C LEU A 140 -3.87 -11.30 11.53
N GLY A 141 -4.20 -11.19 10.24
CA GLY A 141 -5.25 -11.98 9.61
C GLY A 141 -5.00 -13.48 9.70
N PHE A 142 -3.76 -13.92 9.50
CA PHE A 142 -3.34 -15.31 9.63
C PHE A 142 -3.59 -15.86 11.05
N ARG A 143 -3.22 -15.11 12.09
CA ARG A 143 -3.47 -15.52 13.48
C ARG A 143 -4.97 -15.70 13.76
N SER A 144 -5.80 -14.79 13.26
CA SER A 144 -7.25 -14.85 13.41
C SER A 144 -7.89 -16.01 12.61
N GLY A 145 -7.25 -16.46 11.53
CA GLY A 145 -7.72 -17.57 10.69
C GLY A 145 -7.36 -18.96 11.21
N ARG A 146 -6.44 -19.08 12.18
CA ARG A 146 -6.06 -20.37 12.77
C ARG A 146 -7.22 -20.97 13.56
N ARG A 147 -7.59 -22.21 13.25
CA ARG A 147 -8.52 -22.97 14.10
C ARG A 147 -7.81 -23.30 15.43
N PRO A 148 -8.49 -23.19 16.58
CA PRO A 148 -7.96 -23.71 17.82
C PRO A 148 -7.70 -25.23 17.68
N PRO A 149 -6.67 -25.77 18.34
CA PRO A 149 -6.44 -27.21 18.34
C PRO A 149 -7.69 -27.92 18.87
N THR A 150 -8.13 -28.97 18.19
CA THR A 150 -9.21 -29.84 18.68
C THR A 150 -8.81 -30.44 20.02
N PRO A 151 -9.67 -30.36 21.07
CA PRO A 151 -9.37 -31.02 22.34
C PRO A 151 -9.18 -32.52 22.09
N PRO A 152 -8.28 -33.17 22.83
CA PRO A 152 -8.07 -34.63 22.75
C PRO A 152 -9.40 -35.35 23.04
N PRO A 153 -9.66 -36.51 22.39
CA PRO A 153 -10.85 -37.29 22.66
C PRO A 153 -10.89 -37.67 24.14
N PRO A 154 -12.08 -37.72 24.79
CA PRO A 154 -12.21 -38.14 26.15
C PRO A 154 -11.67 -39.57 26.30
N SER A 155 -10.78 -39.79 27.26
CA SER A 155 -10.22 -41.09 27.63
C SER A 155 -11.24 -41.98 28.30
#